data_42ddff1f150a26ca732608dcf9c8dafd
#
_entry.id   42ddff1f150a26ca732608dcf9c8dafd
#
_cell.length_a   1.000
_cell.length_b   1.000
_cell.length_c   1.000
_cell.angle_alpha   90.00
_cell.angle_beta   90.00
_cell.angle_gamma   90.00
#
_symmetry.space_group_name_H-M   'P 1'
#
loop_
_entity.id
_entity.type
_entity.pdbx_description
1 polymer ?
#
loop_
_entity_poly.entity_id
_entity_poly.type
_entity_poly.pdbx_seq_one_letter_code
_entity_poly.pdbx_strand_id
1 'polypeptide(L)'
;ALHPDVEVITFTGSTRTGKKLLKDAGDSNMKRVWLEAGGKSANIVFADCPDLQKAVNATAGGIFYNQGQVCIAGTRLLLEESIADEFLTLLKAQAQNWQPGNPLDPETTMGMLIDNAHADNVHSFIRGGEAKSTLFLDGRKNPWPAAVGPTIFVDVDPASTLSREEIFGPVLVVTRFKSEEQALQLANDSDYGLGAAVWTRDLSRAHRMSRRLKAGSV
;
A
#
# COMPACT_ATOMS: atom_id res chain seq x y z
N ALA A 1 -1.43 16.99 -23.91
CA ALA A 1 -0.05 16.50 -23.92
C ALA A 1 0.63 16.68 -25.30
N LEU A 2 -0.13 16.57 -26.39
CA LEU A 2 0.42 16.65 -27.77
C LEU A 2 0.72 18.06 -28.29
N HIS A 3 0.30 19.15 -27.59
CA HIS A 3 0.46 20.50 -28.08
C HIS A 3 1.95 20.91 -28.18
N PRO A 4 2.44 21.43 -29.32
CA PRO A 4 3.86 21.71 -29.54
C PRO A 4 4.43 22.83 -28.64
N ASP A 5 3.60 23.78 -28.21
CA ASP A 5 4.04 24.92 -27.38
C ASP A 5 4.08 24.59 -25.88
N VAL A 6 3.73 23.37 -25.49
CA VAL A 6 3.91 22.89 -24.11
C VAL A 6 5.28 22.24 -24.00
N GLU A 7 6.16 22.80 -23.18
CA GLU A 7 7.56 22.36 -23.05
C GLU A 7 7.77 21.33 -21.93
N VAL A 8 6.91 21.35 -20.91
CA VAL A 8 7.02 20.48 -19.73
C VAL A 8 5.64 20.01 -19.29
N ILE A 9 5.54 18.75 -18.88
CA ILE A 9 4.39 18.19 -18.18
C ILE A 9 4.87 17.64 -16.84
N THR A 10 4.20 18.06 -15.76
CA THR A 10 4.28 17.37 -14.46
C THR A 10 2.95 16.70 -14.20
N PHE A 11 2.99 15.46 -13.73
CA PHE A 11 1.77 14.66 -13.55
C PHE A 11 1.90 13.74 -12.34
N THR A 12 0.89 13.75 -11.49
CA THR A 12 0.69 12.76 -10.43
C THR A 12 -0.56 11.96 -10.73
N GLY A 13 -0.46 10.64 -10.76
CA GLY A 13 -1.61 9.77 -11.01
C GLY A 13 -1.22 8.34 -11.41
N SER A 14 -2.09 7.64 -12.15
CA SER A 14 -1.85 6.24 -12.47
C SER A 14 -0.63 6.03 -13.39
N THR A 15 0.12 4.95 -13.16
CA THR A 15 1.23 4.52 -14.02
C THR A 15 0.81 4.38 -15.48
N ARG A 16 -0.42 3.92 -15.75
CA ARG A 16 -0.98 3.81 -17.10
C ARG A 16 -1.05 5.17 -17.80
N THR A 17 -1.54 6.20 -17.10
CA THR A 17 -1.61 7.56 -17.65
C THR A 17 -0.22 8.16 -17.83
N GLY A 18 0.70 7.94 -16.88
CA GLY A 18 2.09 8.37 -17.00
C GLY A 18 2.77 7.81 -18.26
N LYS A 19 2.61 6.52 -18.53
CA LYS A 19 3.12 5.88 -19.77
C LYS A 19 2.53 6.51 -21.03
N LYS A 20 1.23 6.87 -21.01
CA LYS A 20 0.60 7.58 -22.12
C LYS A 20 1.20 8.97 -22.34
N LEU A 21 1.45 9.73 -21.26
CA LEU A 21 2.06 11.05 -21.36
C LEU A 21 3.49 11.01 -21.92
N LEU A 22 4.28 10.00 -21.53
CA LEU A 22 5.61 9.77 -22.13
C LEU A 22 5.53 9.49 -23.63
N LYS A 23 4.56 8.67 -24.05
CA LYS A 23 4.32 8.39 -25.46
C LYS A 23 3.91 9.67 -26.20
N ASP A 24 2.93 10.42 -25.68
CA ASP A 24 2.46 11.68 -26.28
C ASP A 24 3.59 12.72 -26.38
N ALA A 25 4.51 12.75 -25.42
CA ALA A 25 5.68 13.62 -25.47
C ALA A 25 6.63 13.23 -26.62
N GLY A 26 6.88 11.93 -26.78
CA GLY A 26 7.71 11.44 -27.91
C GLY A 26 7.07 11.68 -29.27
N ASP A 27 5.75 11.51 -29.37
CA ASP A 27 4.97 11.72 -30.60
C ASP A 27 4.77 13.21 -30.96
N SER A 28 5.23 14.15 -30.10
CA SER A 28 5.11 15.61 -30.32
C SER A 28 6.47 16.31 -30.42
N ASN A 29 6.81 17.14 -29.44
CA ASN A 29 8.02 17.98 -29.45
C ASN A 29 9.13 17.46 -28.50
N MET A 30 9.04 16.20 -28.03
CA MET A 30 9.97 15.58 -27.07
C MET A 30 10.06 16.36 -25.73
N LYS A 31 8.94 16.92 -25.29
CA LYS A 31 8.84 17.69 -24.02
C LYS A 31 9.25 16.86 -22.82
N ARG A 32 9.69 17.53 -21.77
CA ARG A 32 10.01 16.87 -20.50
C ARG A 32 8.74 16.41 -19.81
N VAL A 33 8.75 15.18 -19.30
CA VAL A 33 7.64 14.62 -18.51
C VAL A 33 8.18 14.15 -17.16
N TRP A 34 7.64 14.72 -16.10
CA TRP A 34 7.96 14.34 -14.73
C TRP A 34 6.75 13.69 -14.10
N LEU A 35 6.95 12.47 -13.58
CA LEU A 35 5.88 11.61 -13.13
C LEU A 35 6.04 11.24 -11.67
N GLU A 36 4.96 11.43 -10.93
CA GLU A 36 4.68 10.73 -9.69
C GLU A 36 3.56 9.72 -9.98
N ALA A 37 3.86 8.43 -9.83
CA ALA A 37 2.97 7.36 -10.25
C ALA A 37 2.56 6.47 -9.06
N GLY A 38 1.93 5.34 -9.35
CA GLY A 38 1.45 4.42 -8.34
C GLY A 38 2.55 3.73 -7.53
N GLY A 39 2.15 3.10 -6.44
CA GLY A 39 3.03 2.36 -5.54
C GLY A 39 2.44 1.06 -5.02
N LYS A 40 3.33 0.21 -4.50
CA LYS A 40 3.00 -1.00 -3.74
C LYS A 40 4.00 -1.13 -2.59
N SER A 41 4.04 -0.11 -1.74
CA SER A 41 5.09 0.09 -0.74
C SER A 41 5.13 -1.04 0.28
N ALA A 42 6.35 -1.48 0.62
CA ALA A 42 6.60 -2.48 1.64
C ALA A 42 6.83 -1.81 3.00
N ASN A 43 6.08 -2.25 4.02
CA ASN A 43 6.33 -1.94 5.42
C ASN A 43 6.90 -3.20 6.09
N ILE A 44 8.16 -3.14 6.54
CA ILE A 44 8.93 -4.31 6.98
C ILE A 44 9.14 -4.21 8.49
N VAL A 45 8.68 -5.19 9.24
CA VAL A 45 8.80 -5.20 10.70
C VAL A 45 9.62 -6.42 11.15
N PHE A 46 10.79 -6.15 11.73
CA PHE A 46 11.65 -7.16 12.33
C PHE A 46 11.29 -7.43 13.79
N ALA A 47 11.64 -8.60 14.29
CA ALA A 47 11.37 -9.02 15.67
C ALA A 47 12.03 -8.12 16.73
N ASP A 48 13.13 -7.46 16.37
CA ASP A 48 13.81 -6.50 17.21
C ASP A 48 13.24 -5.07 17.14
N CYS A 49 12.04 -4.92 16.60
CA CYS A 49 11.34 -3.63 16.59
C CYS A 49 11.28 -3.03 18.00
N PRO A 50 11.72 -1.78 18.19
CA PRO A 50 11.86 -1.21 19.55
C PRO A 50 10.51 -0.96 20.24
N ASP A 51 9.44 -0.80 19.49
CA ASP A 51 8.09 -0.52 19.99
C ASP A 51 7.07 -1.12 19.02
N LEU A 52 6.58 -2.30 19.35
CA LEU A 52 5.64 -3.07 18.53
C LEU A 52 4.31 -2.34 18.36
N GLN A 53 3.79 -1.71 19.44
CA GLN A 53 2.52 -0.99 19.38
C GLN A 53 2.61 0.24 18.48
N LYS A 54 3.74 0.95 18.53
CA LYS A 54 3.99 2.08 17.63
C LYS A 54 4.07 1.64 16.17
N ALA A 55 4.71 0.51 15.90
CA ALA A 55 4.76 -0.07 14.54
C ALA A 55 3.36 -0.49 14.06
N VAL A 56 2.52 -1.06 14.92
CA VAL A 56 1.13 -1.39 14.63
C VAL A 56 0.31 -0.15 14.30
N ASN A 57 0.41 0.90 15.13
CA ASN A 57 -0.32 2.16 14.91
C ASN A 57 0.11 2.83 13.60
N ALA A 58 1.40 2.85 13.32
CA ALA A 58 1.94 3.40 12.08
C ALA A 58 1.55 2.56 10.85
N THR A 59 1.48 1.23 10.99
CA THR A 59 0.99 0.35 9.93
C THR A 59 -0.48 0.65 9.62
N ALA A 60 -1.34 0.70 10.63
CA ALA A 60 -2.76 1.03 10.45
C ALA A 60 -2.95 2.41 9.82
N GLY A 61 -2.25 3.44 10.33
CA GLY A 61 -2.26 4.77 9.75
C GLY A 61 -1.73 4.80 8.32
N GLY A 62 -0.65 4.08 8.04
CA GLY A 62 0.00 4.03 6.72
C GLY A 62 -0.83 3.37 5.62
N ILE A 63 -1.83 2.55 5.98
CA ILE A 63 -2.72 1.92 4.99
C ILE A 63 -4.15 2.43 5.05
N PHE A 64 -4.71 2.75 6.24
CA PHE A 64 -6.12 3.10 6.34
C PHE A 64 -6.39 4.61 6.27
N TYR A 65 -5.37 5.45 6.54
CA TYR A 65 -5.48 6.89 6.29
C TYR A 65 -5.91 7.16 4.85
N ASN A 66 -6.79 8.15 4.67
CA ASN A 66 -7.39 8.49 3.39
C ASN A 66 -7.94 7.27 2.62
N GLN A 67 -8.50 6.29 3.33
CA GLN A 67 -9.09 5.06 2.79
C GLN A 67 -8.09 4.23 1.95
N GLY A 68 -6.80 4.33 2.23
CA GLY A 68 -5.74 3.70 1.43
C GLY A 68 -5.52 4.29 0.05
N GLN A 69 -6.18 5.41 -0.28
CA GLN A 69 -6.02 6.13 -1.54
C GLN A 69 -4.80 7.05 -1.48
N VAL A 70 -3.63 6.47 -1.22
CA VAL A 70 -2.34 7.15 -1.10
C VAL A 70 -1.27 6.35 -1.85
N CYS A 71 -0.53 6.99 -2.75
CA CYS A 71 0.46 6.33 -3.61
C CYS A 71 1.59 5.64 -2.83
N ILE A 72 1.98 6.20 -1.67
CA ILE A 72 3.01 5.62 -0.79
C ILE A 72 2.43 4.72 0.31
N ALA A 73 1.12 4.42 0.32
CA ALA A 73 0.51 3.58 1.34
C ALA A 73 1.26 2.25 1.50
N GLY A 74 1.53 1.87 2.75
CA GLY A 74 2.22 0.62 3.10
C GLY A 74 1.33 -0.61 2.90
N THR A 75 0.94 -0.87 1.65
CA THR A 75 -0.05 -1.88 1.27
C THR A 75 0.45 -3.32 1.39
N ARG A 76 1.78 -3.52 1.46
CA ARG A 76 2.42 -4.81 1.73
C ARG A 76 3.11 -4.77 3.09
N LEU A 77 2.59 -5.51 4.06
CA LEU A 77 3.20 -5.69 5.37
C LEU A 77 4.03 -6.97 5.36
N LEU A 78 5.34 -6.82 5.58
CA LEU A 78 6.27 -7.93 5.73
C LEU A 78 6.61 -8.08 7.22
N LEU A 79 6.23 -9.21 7.81
CA LEU A 79 6.42 -9.48 9.24
C LEU A 79 7.45 -10.60 9.45
N GLU A 80 8.43 -10.38 10.34
CA GLU A 80 9.25 -11.49 10.81
C GLU A 80 8.38 -12.53 11.52
N GLU A 81 8.55 -13.81 11.16
CA GLU A 81 7.63 -14.89 11.54
C GLU A 81 7.39 -14.99 13.06
N SER A 82 8.42 -14.72 13.86
CA SER A 82 8.36 -14.83 15.32
C SER A 82 7.42 -13.84 16.01
N ILE A 83 7.11 -12.71 15.38
CA ILE A 83 6.22 -11.66 15.93
C ILE A 83 4.90 -11.55 15.18
N ALA A 84 4.71 -12.32 14.12
CA ALA A 84 3.61 -12.10 13.18
C ALA A 84 2.23 -12.26 13.82
N ASP A 85 2.02 -13.27 14.66
CA ASP A 85 0.71 -13.53 15.27
C ASP A 85 0.34 -12.47 16.30
N GLU A 86 1.30 -12.05 17.13
CA GLU A 86 1.12 -10.94 18.08
C GLU A 86 0.82 -9.63 17.33
N PHE A 87 1.62 -9.30 16.32
CA PHE A 87 1.42 -8.10 15.52
C PHE A 87 0.04 -8.07 14.86
N LEU A 88 -0.39 -9.18 14.25
CA LEU A 88 -1.69 -9.30 13.58
C LEU A 88 -2.85 -9.14 14.56
N THR A 89 -2.72 -9.68 15.78
CA THR A 89 -3.72 -9.53 16.84
C THR A 89 -3.88 -8.05 17.22
N LEU A 90 -2.78 -7.36 17.47
CA LEU A 90 -2.76 -5.93 17.78
C LEU A 90 -3.28 -5.09 16.61
N LEU A 91 -2.88 -5.42 15.37
CA LEU A 91 -3.31 -4.70 14.17
C LEU A 91 -4.82 -4.85 13.94
N LYS A 92 -5.38 -6.03 14.18
CA LYS A 92 -6.83 -6.25 14.08
C LYS A 92 -7.60 -5.39 15.07
N ALA A 93 -7.11 -5.27 16.31
CA ALA A 93 -7.69 -4.40 17.32
C ALA A 93 -7.58 -2.92 16.91
N GLN A 94 -6.42 -2.50 16.42
CA GLN A 94 -6.19 -1.13 15.96
C GLN A 94 -7.03 -0.76 14.74
N ALA A 95 -7.28 -1.71 13.83
CA ALA A 95 -8.12 -1.51 12.65
C ALA A 95 -9.59 -1.16 12.99
N GLN A 96 -10.06 -1.55 14.18
CA GLN A 96 -11.41 -1.18 14.65
C GLN A 96 -11.60 0.33 14.86
N ASN A 97 -10.50 1.09 15.00
CA ASN A 97 -10.55 2.54 15.13
C ASN A 97 -10.75 3.25 13.77
N TRP A 98 -10.69 2.50 12.66
CA TRP A 98 -10.81 3.00 11.31
C TRP A 98 -12.17 2.54 10.72
N GLN A 99 -13.22 3.34 11.00
CA GLN A 99 -14.58 3.00 10.56
C GLN A 99 -15.06 3.98 9.50
N PRO A 100 -15.54 3.48 8.35
CA PRO A 100 -16.18 4.33 7.35
C PRO A 100 -17.43 5.01 7.91
N GLY A 101 -17.58 6.31 7.64
CA GLY A 101 -18.69 7.10 8.15
C GLY A 101 -18.98 8.34 7.31
N ASN A 102 -19.94 9.14 7.78
CA ASN A 102 -20.23 10.43 7.17
C ASN A 102 -19.02 11.37 7.31
N PRO A 103 -18.43 11.90 6.24
CA PRO A 103 -17.26 12.77 6.31
C PRO A 103 -17.52 14.12 7.01
N LEU A 104 -18.77 14.50 7.21
CA LEU A 104 -19.13 15.70 7.97
C LEU A 104 -19.28 15.45 9.49
N ASP A 105 -19.18 14.20 9.92
CA ASP A 105 -19.20 13.83 11.34
C ASP A 105 -17.77 13.88 11.88
N PRO A 106 -17.47 14.69 12.92
CA PRO A 106 -16.14 14.81 13.50
C PRO A 106 -15.61 13.49 14.12
N GLU A 107 -16.49 12.55 14.45
CA GLU A 107 -16.10 11.23 14.97
C GLU A 107 -15.74 10.23 13.85
N THR A 108 -15.96 10.56 12.59
CA THR A 108 -15.61 9.71 11.46
C THR A 108 -14.10 9.65 11.26
N THR A 109 -13.53 8.45 11.28
CA THR A 109 -12.08 8.22 11.11
C THR A 109 -11.72 7.82 9.69
N MET A 110 -12.66 7.34 8.90
CA MET A 110 -12.50 7.05 7.47
C MET A 110 -13.69 7.61 6.68
N GLY A 111 -13.41 8.24 5.54
CA GLY A 111 -14.42 8.61 4.57
C GLY A 111 -14.77 7.48 3.61
N MET A 112 -15.32 7.84 2.48
CA MET A 112 -15.65 6.93 1.38
C MET A 112 -14.54 6.94 0.33
N LEU A 113 -14.48 5.91 -0.50
CA LEU A 113 -13.67 5.93 -1.72
C LEU A 113 -14.20 7.03 -2.66
N ILE A 114 -13.37 7.41 -3.63
CA ILE A 114 -13.65 8.55 -4.52
C ILE A 114 -15.01 8.44 -5.22
N ASP A 115 -15.40 7.24 -5.62
CA ASP A 115 -16.70 6.94 -6.24
C ASP A 115 -17.06 5.44 -6.15
N ASN A 116 -18.29 5.12 -6.59
CA ASN A 116 -18.79 3.74 -6.60
C ASN A 116 -17.99 2.83 -7.58
N ALA A 117 -17.55 3.35 -8.70
CA ALA A 117 -16.82 2.56 -9.68
C ALA A 117 -15.47 2.11 -9.10
N HIS A 118 -14.81 2.99 -8.34
CA HIS A 118 -13.59 2.63 -7.63
C HIS A 118 -13.84 1.65 -6.47
N ALA A 119 -14.95 1.82 -5.74
CA ALA A 119 -15.36 0.86 -4.71
C ALA A 119 -15.61 -0.54 -5.31
N ASP A 120 -16.28 -0.63 -6.45
CA ASP A 120 -16.48 -1.89 -7.17
C ASP A 120 -15.16 -2.53 -7.61
N ASN A 121 -14.19 -1.71 -8.03
CA ASN A 121 -12.84 -2.18 -8.35
C ASN A 121 -12.15 -2.77 -7.11
N VAL A 122 -12.14 -2.05 -5.97
CA VAL A 122 -11.57 -2.55 -4.71
C VAL A 122 -12.26 -3.83 -4.27
N HIS A 123 -13.59 -3.89 -4.33
CA HIS A 123 -14.35 -5.11 -4.06
C HIS A 123 -13.98 -6.27 -4.98
N SER A 124 -13.65 -6.00 -6.25
CA SER A 124 -13.20 -7.05 -7.18
C SER A 124 -11.87 -7.66 -6.77
N PHE A 125 -10.92 -6.82 -6.30
CA PHE A 125 -9.66 -7.31 -5.72
C PHE A 125 -9.89 -8.16 -4.48
N ILE A 126 -10.77 -7.71 -3.57
CA ILE A 126 -11.08 -8.47 -2.35
C ILE A 126 -11.68 -9.84 -2.71
N ARG A 127 -12.68 -9.89 -3.60
CA ARG A 127 -13.28 -11.17 -4.06
C ARG A 127 -12.26 -12.08 -4.74
N GLY A 128 -11.39 -11.50 -5.58
CA GLY A 128 -10.33 -12.27 -6.23
C GLY A 128 -9.30 -12.84 -5.26
N GLY A 129 -9.06 -12.13 -4.16
CA GLY A 129 -8.15 -12.54 -3.09
C GLY A 129 -8.68 -13.68 -2.23
N GLU A 130 -9.97 -13.70 -1.93
CA GLU A 130 -10.61 -14.74 -1.09
C GLU A 130 -10.45 -16.15 -1.63
N ALA A 131 -10.36 -16.30 -2.94
CA ALA A 131 -10.18 -17.60 -3.58
C ALA A 131 -8.78 -18.21 -3.39
N LYS A 132 -7.78 -17.39 -3.00
CA LYS A 132 -6.35 -17.77 -3.03
C LYS A 132 -5.57 -17.40 -1.78
N SER A 133 -6.20 -16.72 -0.82
CA SER A 133 -5.55 -16.20 0.38
C SER A 133 -6.51 -16.18 1.56
N THR A 134 -6.00 -16.12 2.78
CA THR A 134 -6.82 -16.05 3.98
C THR A 134 -7.26 -14.60 4.24
N LEU A 135 -8.57 -14.34 4.17
CA LEU A 135 -9.16 -13.07 4.58
C LEU A 135 -9.21 -12.99 6.12
N PHE A 136 -8.29 -12.24 6.70
CA PHE A 136 -8.12 -12.11 8.14
C PHE A 136 -9.06 -11.07 8.77
N LEU A 137 -9.32 -9.97 8.03
CA LEU A 137 -10.27 -8.92 8.39
C LEU A 137 -11.03 -8.49 7.14
N ASP A 138 -12.37 -8.47 7.23
CA ASP A 138 -13.27 -8.09 6.12
C ASP A 138 -13.91 -6.74 6.39
N GLY A 139 -13.50 -5.72 5.64
CA GLY A 139 -14.01 -4.35 5.72
C GLY A 139 -15.22 -4.05 4.84
N ARG A 140 -15.79 -5.04 4.13
CA ARG A 140 -16.93 -4.82 3.21
C ARG A 140 -18.28 -4.61 3.91
N LYS A 141 -18.37 -4.99 5.18
CA LYS A 141 -19.62 -4.88 5.94
C LYS A 141 -19.81 -3.48 6.48
N ASN A 142 -20.36 -2.59 5.67
CA ASN A 142 -20.70 -1.22 6.07
C ASN A 142 -21.96 -0.75 5.30
N PRO A 143 -22.72 0.26 5.81
CA PRO A 143 -23.97 0.70 5.21
C PRO A 143 -23.81 1.65 4.03
N TRP A 144 -22.59 2.10 3.72
CA TRP A 144 -22.34 3.14 2.72
C TRP A 144 -21.89 2.54 1.38
N PRO A 145 -22.49 2.90 0.23
CA PRO A 145 -22.23 2.25 -1.06
C PRO A 145 -20.77 2.35 -1.54
N ALA A 146 -20.14 3.51 -1.37
CA ALA A 146 -18.75 3.73 -1.79
C ALA A 146 -17.73 3.50 -0.66
N ALA A 147 -18.12 2.88 0.45
CA ALA A 147 -17.24 2.65 1.57
C ALA A 147 -16.65 1.23 1.55
N VAL A 148 -15.37 1.17 1.84
CA VAL A 148 -14.65 -0.07 2.17
C VAL A 148 -13.87 0.21 3.43
N GLY A 149 -14.10 -0.56 4.48
CA GLY A 149 -13.32 -0.49 5.72
C GLY A 149 -12.01 -1.28 5.63
N PRO A 150 -11.25 -1.29 6.73
CA PRO A 150 -10.00 -2.03 6.83
C PRO A 150 -10.16 -3.49 6.40
N THR A 151 -9.39 -3.90 5.40
CA THR A 151 -9.40 -5.27 4.89
C THR A 151 -7.98 -5.81 4.93
N ILE A 152 -7.78 -6.98 5.52
CA ILE A 152 -6.46 -7.58 5.72
C ILE A 152 -6.47 -9.02 5.19
N PHE A 153 -5.55 -9.31 4.29
CA PHE A 153 -5.25 -10.66 3.83
C PHE A 153 -3.93 -11.14 4.41
N VAL A 154 -3.90 -12.39 4.85
CA VAL A 154 -2.70 -13.09 5.32
C VAL A 154 -2.40 -14.30 4.43
N ASP A 155 -1.17 -14.80 4.51
CA ASP A 155 -0.69 -15.94 3.73
C ASP A 155 -0.88 -15.73 2.21
N VAL A 156 -0.63 -14.51 1.77
CA VAL A 156 -0.82 -14.09 0.39
C VAL A 156 0.39 -14.52 -0.45
N ASP A 157 0.12 -15.18 -1.57
CA ASP A 157 1.16 -15.50 -2.56
C ASP A 157 1.78 -14.20 -3.11
N PRO A 158 3.11 -14.00 -2.99
CA PRO A 158 3.79 -12.83 -3.54
C PRO A 158 3.58 -12.61 -5.05
N ALA A 159 3.29 -13.66 -5.79
CA ALA A 159 2.99 -13.60 -7.23
C ALA A 159 1.53 -13.22 -7.55
N SER A 160 0.66 -13.15 -6.53
CA SER A 160 -0.76 -12.85 -6.74
C SER A 160 -1.01 -11.40 -7.14
N THR A 161 -2.14 -11.16 -7.79
CA THR A 161 -2.63 -9.81 -8.14
C THR A 161 -2.74 -8.91 -6.91
N LEU A 162 -3.17 -9.46 -5.75
CA LEU A 162 -3.23 -8.73 -4.48
C LEU A 162 -1.88 -8.16 -4.05
N SER A 163 -0.79 -8.93 -4.25
CA SER A 163 0.57 -8.54 -3.86
C SER A 163 1.22 -7.62 -4.89
N ARG A 164 0.85 -7.72 -6.16
CA ARG A 164 1.56 -7.04 -7.26
C ARG A 164 0.89 -5.78 -7.76
N GLU A 165 -0.45 -5.70 -7.77
CA GLU A 165 -1.13 -4.54 -8.33
C GLU A 165 -1.50 -3.51 -7.27
N GLU A 166 -1.49 -2.24 -7.65
CA GLU A 166 -1.97 -1.13 -6.82
C GLU A 166 -3.50 -1.18 -6.75
N ILE A 167 -4.04 -1.40 -5.54
CA ILE A 167 -5.49 -1.48 -5.30
C ILE A 167 -6.08 -0.07 -5.10
N PHE A 168 -5.29 0.84 -4.51
CA PHE A 168 -5.67 2.20 -4.14
C PHE A 168 -6.90 2.26 -3.22
N GLY A 169 -6.90 1.37 -2.23
CA GLY A 169 -7.97 1.18 -1.25
C GLY A 169 -7.44 0.61 0.07
N PRO A 170 -8.26 0.48 1.12
CA PRO A 170 -7.84 0.10 2.46
C PRO A 170 -7.60 -1.43 2.59
N VAL A 171 -6.82 -1.98 1.68
CA VAL A 171 -6.53 -3.41 1.57
C VAL A 171 -5.06 -3.66 1.84
N LEU A 172 -4.76 -4.35 2.93
CA LEU A 172 -3.42 -4.73 3.35
C LEU A 172 -3.18 -6.19 3.03
N VAL A 173 -2.03 -6.49 2.44
CA VAL A 173 -1.55 -7.87 2.27
C VAL A 173 -0.37 -8.12 3.19
N VAL A 174 -0.38 -9.27 3.86
CA VAL A 174 0.63 -9.65 4.84
C VAL A 174 1.37 -10.88 4.36
N THR A 175 2.70 -10.80 4.38
CA THR A 175 3.61 -11.89 4.06
C THR A 175 4.60 -12.05 5.20
N ARG A 176 4.88 -13.30 5.62
CA ARG A 176 5.85 -13.59 6.66
C ARG A 176 7.23 -13.81 6.04
N PHE A 177 8.27 -13.46 6.79
CA PHE A 177 9.65 -13.74 6.42
C PHE A 177 10.47 -14.28 7.60
N LYS A 178 11.58 -14.97 7.30
CA LYS A 178 12.46 -15.62 8.29
C LYS A 178 13.85 -15.00 8.38
N SER A 179 14.23 -14.16 7.41
CA SER A 179 15.56 -13.55 7.36
C SER A 179 15.54 -12.19 6.69
N GLU A 180 16.53 -11.36 7.02
CA GLU A 180 16.75 -10.04 6.39
C GLU A 180 16.80 -10.14 4.86
N GLU A 181 17.48 -11.16 4.32
CA GLU A 181 17.59 -11.35 2.89
C GLU A 181 16.24 -11.69 2.24
N GLN A 182 15.45 -12.55 2.87
CA GLN A 182 14.10 -12.85 2.40
C GLN A 182 13.18 -11.62 2.44
N ALA A 183 13.25 -10.83 3.52
CA ALA A 183 12.49 -9.57 3.62
C ALA A 183 12.84 -8.62 2.47
N LEU A 184 14.13 -8.49 2.17
CA LEU A 184 14.61 -7.64 1.07
C LEU A 184 14.16 -8.16 -0.30
N GLN A 185 14.24 -9.46 -0.54
CA GLN A 185 13.75 -10.07 -1.79
C GLN A 185 12.26 -9.81 -1.98
N LEU A 186 11.43 -10.08 -0.96
CA LEU A 186 9.99 -9.84 -1.00
C LEU A 186 9.67 -8.35 -1.20
N ALA A 187 10.37 -7.45 -0.52
CA ALA A 187 10.15 -6.01 -0.65
C ALA A 187 10.43 -5.52 -2.07
N ASN A 188 11.53 -5.99 -2.67
CA ASN A 188 11.99 -5.59 -4.01
C ASN A 188 11.28 -6.34 -5.15
N ASP A 189 10.52 -7.40 -4.86
CA ASP A 189 9.74 -8.13 -5.87
C ASP A 189 8.45 -7.37 -6.20
N SER A 190 8.62 -6.25 -6.88
CA SER A 190 7.55 -5.34 -7.27
C SER A 190 7.96 -4.52 -8.49
N ASP A 191 7.02 -4.20 -9.35
CA ASP A 191 7.21 -3.28 -10.48
C ASP A 191 7.18 -1.80 -10.05
N TYR A 192 6.90 -1.55 -8.75
CA TYR A 192 6.88 -0.23 -8.14
C TYR A 192 8.13 0.02 -7.31
N GLY A 193 8.40 1.29 -7.02
CA GLY A 193 9.56 1.70 -6.23
C GLY A 193 9.39 3.07 -5.57
N LEU A 194 8.16 3.43 -5.16
CA LEU A 194 7.88 4.75 -4.61
C LEU A 194 8.35 4.88 -3.16
N GLY A 195 7.91 3.97 -2.28
CA GLY A 195 8.23 4.03 -0.86
C GLY A 195 8.45 2.67 -0.21
N ALA A 196 9.13 2.67 0.93
CA ALA A 196 9.26 1.55 1.85
C ALA A 196 9.45 2.06 3.28
N ALA A 197 9.20 1.19 4.28
CA ALA A 197 9.50 1.47 5.68
C ALA A 197 10.13 0.25 6.36
N VAL A 198 11.02 0.49 7.32
CA VAL A 198 11.73 -0.56 8.06
C VAL A 198 11.66 -0.28 9.56
N TRP A 199 11.25 -1.28 10.33
CA TRP A 199 11.17 -1.26 11.79
C TRP A 199 12.19 -2.22 12.37
N THR A 200 13.25 -1.69 12.97
CA THR A 200 14.33 -2.44 13.64
C THR A 200 15.06 -1.52 14.62
N ARG A 201 15.61 -2.09 15.69
CA ARG A 201 16.54 -1.36 16.58
C ARG A 201 17.99 -1.47 16.14
N ASP A 202 18.31 -2.40 15.24
CA ASP A 202 19.65 -2.56 14.69
C ASP A 202 19.93 -1.49 13.63
N LEU A 203 20.70 -0.47 14.01
CA LEU A 203 21.09 0.62 13.12
C LEU A 203 21.83 0.12 11.88
N SER A 204 22.66 -0.90 12.02
CA SER A 204 23.40 -1.50 10.89
C SER A 204 22.42 -2.14 9.89
N ARG A 205 21.41 -2.86 10.40
CA ARG A 205 20.31 -3.42 9.58
C ARG A 205 19.54 -2.29 8.89
N ALA A 206 19.14 -1.25 9.62
CA ALA A 206 18.41 -0.12 9.04
C ALA A 206 19.16 0.48 7.84
N HIS A 207 20.48 0.72 7.99
CA HIS A 207 21.32 1.20 6.90
C HIS A 207 21.49 0.22 5.75
N ARG A 208 21.65 -1.09 6.04
CA ARG A 208 21.72 -2.11 4.97
C ARG A 208 20.42 -2.16 4.17
N MET A 209 19.28 -2.20 4.86
CA MET A 209 17.96 -2.25 4.23
C MET A 209 17.70 -1.00 3.38
N SER A 210 17.91 0.20 3.93
CA SER A 210 17.65 1.45 3.20
C SER A 210 18.48 1.57 1.91
N ARG A 211 19.71 1.04 1.87
CA ARG A 211 20.56 1.06 0.67
C ARG A 211 20.17 0.01 -0.38
N ARG A 212 19.54 -1.07 0.04
CA ARG A 212 19.22 -2.22 -0.83
C ARG A 212 17.77 -2.27 -1.28
N LEU A 213 16.88 -1.55 -0.59
CA LEU A 213 15.50 -1.40 -1.00
C LEU A 213 15.40 -0.54 -2.26
N LYS A 214 14.68 -1.04 -3.26
CA LYS A 214 14.43 -0.34 -4.53
C LYS A 214 13.24 0.60 -4.37
N ALA A 215 13.42 1.66 -3.58
CA ALA A 215 12.40 2.66 -3.31
C ALA A 215 13.01 4.06 -3.31
N GLY A 216 12.22 5.04 -3.76
CA GLY A 216 12.63 6.45 -3.78
C GLY A 216 12.72 7.04 -2.37
N SER A 217 11.93 6.53 -1.43
CA SER A 217 11.96 6.90 -0.01
C SER A 217 11.93 5.66 0.87
N VAL A 218 12.79 5.64 1.92
CA VAL A 218 12.83 4.58 2.93
C VAL A 218 12.89 5.23 4.31
#